data_57bccfaa4a78035e7dd401cf6eb7c3b1
#
_entry.id   57bccfaa4a78035e7dd401cf6eb7c3b1
#
_cell.length_a   1.000
_cell.length_b   1.000
_cell.length_c   1.000
_cell.angle_alpha   90.00
_cell.angle_beta   90.00
_cell.angle_gamma   90.00
#
_symmetry.space_group_name_H-M   'P 1'
#
loop_
_entity.id
_entity.type
_entity.pdbx_description
1 polymer ?
#
loop_
_entity_poly.entity_id
_entity_poly.type
_entity_poly.pdbx_seq_one_letter_code
_entity_poly.pdbx_strand_id
1 'polypeptide(L)'
;SVYSYFPSGQATIESKISDTQFAIDEGADEIDIVINRKAFFEGDYKKVYEEIKALKDVCGEIHLKTILEIGELKTYENIKKASVIALCAGSDFIKTSTGKISNGSSREACLVMARTVREFQSYGYGMRGIKVAGGIRSSKDAIRYLVIINEELGGSWLSPNYFRFGASSLLDDVLRQIKKLKTNAYQSSYYF
;
A
#
# COMPACT_ATOMS: atom_id res chain seq x y z
N SER A 1 -9.71 7.33 1.33
CA SER A 1 -8.40 7.77 0.79
C SER A 1 -8.54 8.16 -0.67
N VAL A 2 -7.84 9.21 -1.08
CA VAL A 2 -7.82 9.78 -2.42
C VAL A 2 -6.46 9.52 -3.07
N TYR A 3 -6.42 9.40 -4.39
CA TYR A 3 -5.21 9.12 -5.15
C TYR A 3 -4.70 10.42 -5.81
N SER A 4 -3.39 10.69 -5.68
CA SER A 4 -2.71 11.75 -6.39
C SER A 4 -1.80 11.15 -7.47
N TYR A 5 -1.93 11.63 -8.72
CA TYR A 5 -1.17 11.18 -9.92
C TYR A 5 -1.18 9.68 -10.18
N PHE A 6 -2.31 9.11 -9.95
CA PHE A 6 -2.59 7.70 -10.18
C PHE A 6 -2.99 7.43 -11.65
N PRO A 7 -2.49 6.37 -12.32
CA PRO A 7 -1.57 5.35 -11.80
C PRO A 7 -0.09 5.61 -12.14
N SER A 8 0.25 6.67 -12.88
CA SER A 8 1.59 6.81 -13.48
C SER A 8 2.68 7.23 -12.49
N GLY A 9 2.36 8.05 -11.52
CA GLY A 9 3.34 8.71 -10.64
C GLY A 9 4.18 9.78 -11.36
N GLN A 10 3.85 10.10 -12.63
CA GLN A 10 4.60 11.02 -13.48
C GLN A 10 3.89 12.38 -13.54
N ALA A 11 4.42 13.35 -12.85
CA ALA A 11 4.01 14.75 -12.91
C ALA A 11 5.09 15.63 -12.28
N THR A 12 4.98 16.96 -12.45
CA THR A 12 5.85 17.87 -11.71
C THR A 12 5.49 17.86 -10.24
N ILE A 13 6.45 18.18 -9.38
CA ILE A 13 6.21 18.16 -7.94
C ILE A 13 5.17 19.21 -7.53
N GLU A 14 5.17 20.36 -8.19
CA GLU A 14 4.21 21.45 -7.97
C GLU A 14 2.77 20.97 -8.21
N SER A 15 2.55 20.26 -9.32
CA SER A 15 1.24 19.68 -9.61
C SER A 15 0.83 18.63 -8.58
N LYS A 16 1.77 17.75 -8.17
CA LYS A 16 1.49 16.73 -7.12
C LYS A 16 1.10 17.38 -5.80
N ILE A 17 1.79 18.46 -5.40
CA ILE A 17 1.48 19.22 -4.19
C ILE A 17 0.09 19.86 -4.31
N SER A 18 -0.20 20.53 -5.43
CA SER A 18 -1.50 21.17 -5.65
C SER A 18 -2.67 20.18 -5.58
N ASP A 19 -2.55 19.02 -6.26
CA ASP A 19 -3.60 18.00 -6.23
C ASP A 19 -3.76 17.37 -4.85
N THR A 20 -2.65 17.17 -4.12
CA THR A 20 -2.69 16.63 -2.77
C THR A 20 -3.38 17.61 -1.83
N GLN A 21 -3.03 18.91 -1.90
CA GLN A 21 -3.67 19.94 -1.11
C GLN A 21 -5.17 20.04 -1.42
N PHE A 22 -5.53 20.05 -2.70
CA PHE A 22 -6.93 20.06 -3.12
C PHE A 22 -7.72 18.87 -2.54
N ALA A 23 -7.16 17.66 -2.62
CA ALA A 23 -7.81 16.48 -2.06
C ALA A 23 -8.01 16.59 -0.53
N ILE A 24 -7.06 17.17 0.18
CA ILE A 24 -7.14 17.43 1.62
C ILE A 24 -8.23 18.46 1.93
N ASP A 25 -8.28 19.55 1.20
CA ASP A 25 -9.27 20.62 1.36
C ASP A 25 -10.70 20.10 1.10
N GLU A 26 -10.84 19.13 0.17
CA GLU A 26 -12.10 18.42 -0.09
C GLU A 26 -12.42 17.31 0.95
N GLY A 27 -11.64 17.19 2.02
CA GLY A 27 -11.91 16.30 3.16
C GLY A 27 -11.34 14.89 3.04
N ALA A 28 -10.25 14.69 2.33
CA ALA A 28 -9.57 13.39 2.31
C ALA A 28 -8.92 13.07 3.66
N ASP A 29 -9.26 11.92 4.26
CA ASP A 29 -8.64 11.43 5.49
C ASP A 29 -7.27 10.78 5.25
N GLU A 30 -6.99 10.34 4.03
CA GLU A 30 -5.77 9.62 3.66
C GLU A 30 -5.46 9.85 2.17
N ILE A 31 -4.18 9.99 1.86
CA ILE A 31 -3.68 10.19 0.49
C ILE A 31 -2.83 8.99 0.06
N ASP A 32 -3.12 8.44 -1.12
CA ASP A 32 -2.30 7.42 -1.77
C ASP A 32 -1.54 8.05 -2.95
N ILE A 33 -0.22 7.96 -2.97
CA ILE A 33 0.64 8.45 -4.07
C ILE A 33 1.37 7.29 -4.75
N VAL A 34 1.86 7.52 -5.96
CA VAL A 34 2.74 6.56 -6.67
C VAL A 34 4.14 7.13 -6.72
N ILE A 35 5.16 6.31 -6.41
CA ILE A 35 6.56 6.74 -6.50
C ILE A 35 6.91 7.21 -7.93
N ASN A 36 7.88 8.11 -8.05
CA ASN A 36 8.48 8.47 -9.33
C ASN A 36 9.35 7.31 -9.82
N ARG A 37 8.72 6.38 -10.58
CA ARG A 37 9.39 5.17 -11.08
C ARG A 37 10.52 5.49 -12.05
N LYS A 38 10.36 6.55 -12.87
CA LYS A 38 11.41 6.97 -13.78
C LYS A 38 12.67 7.35 -13.01
N ALA A 39 12.58 8.26 -12.05
CA ALA A 39 13.69 8.65 -11.20
C ALA A 39 14.29 7.45 -10.45
N PHE A 40 13.45 6.54 -9.96
CA PHE A 40 13.90 5.33 -9.28
C PHE A 40 14.77 4.45 -10.18
N PHE A 41 14.37 4.20 -11.44
CA PHE A 41 15.13 3.37 -12.37
C PHE A 41 16.36 4.09 -12.96
N GLU A 42 16.38 5.40 -12.97
CA GLU A 42 17.55 6.21 -13.31
C GLU A 42 18.57 6.28 -12.16
N GLY A 43 18.23 5.73 -10.97
CA GLY A 43 19.07 5.76 -9.78
C GLY A 43 19.01 7.07 -8.99
N ASP A 44 18.14 8.00 -9.39
CA ASP A 44 17.92 9.26 -8.68
C ASP A 44 17.01 9.06 -7.45
N TYR A 45 17.53 8.29 -6.49
CA TYR A 45 16.82 7.99 -5.24
C TYR A 45 16.59 9.23 -4.38
N LYS A 46 17.46 10.22 -4.50
CA LYS A 46 17.29 11.51 -3.81
C LYS A 46 16.01 12.18 -4.25
N LYS A 47 15.78 12.27 -5.56
CA LYS A 47 14.55 12.84 -6.12
C LYS A 47 13.31 12.08 -5.66
N VAL A 48 13.35 10.74 -5.67
CA VAL A 48 12.22 9.92 -5.17
C VAL A 48 11.93 10.24 -3.70
N TYR A 49 12.96 10.32 -2.87
CA TYR A 49 12.83 10.68 -1.46
C TYR A 49 12.25 12.09 -1.27
N GLU A 50 12.80 13.08 -1.96
CA GLU A 50 12.39 14.49 -1.83
C GLU A 50 10.93 14.72 -2.28
N GLU A 51 10.49 14.04 -3.35
CA GLU A 51 9.10 14.11 -3.80
C GLU A 51 8.14 13.52 -2.75
N ILE A 52 8.44 12.34 -2.18
CA ILE A 52 7.60 11.73 -1.15
C ILE A 52 7.58 12.59 0.12
N LYS A 53 8.75 13.10 0.53
CA LYS A 53 8.90 13.98 1.70
C LYS A 53 8.05 15.24 1.56
N ALA A 54 8.14 15.92 0.41
CA ALA A 54 7.35 17.12 0.14
C ALA A 54 5.83 16.83 0.21
N LEU A 55 5.38 15.69 -0.32
CA LEU A 55 3.97 15.29 -0.24
C LEU A 55 3.55 14.92 1.19
N LYS A 56 4.44 14.30 1.99
CA LYS A 56 4.16 14.05 3.41
C LYS A 56 4.06 15.35 4.19
N ASP A 57 4.91 16.33 3.89
CA ASP A 57 4.86 17.65 4.54
C ASP A 57 3.53 18.37 4.26
N VAL A 58 2.98 18.24 3.05
CA VAL A 58 1.64 18.75 2.71
C VAL A 58 0.54 17.97 3.45
N CYS A 59 0.68 16.66 3.61
CA CYS A 59 -0.30 15.84 4.32
C CYS A 59 -0.36 16.15 5.83
N GLY A 60 0.72 16.63 6.43
CA GLY A 60 0.79 16.84 7.89
C GLY A 60 0.41 15.59 8.68
N GLU A 61 -0.66 15.65 9.46
CA GLU A 61 -1.19 14.53 10.25
C GLU A 61 -1.98 13.50 9.42
N ILE A 62 -2.36 13.84 8.19
CA ILE A 62 -3.07 12.93 7.30
C ILE A 62 -2.13 11.81 6.83
N HIS A 63 -2.63 10.58 6.83
CA HIS A 63 -1.83 9.42 6.45
C HIS A 63 -1.48 9.44 4.95
N LEU A 64 -0.16 9.41 4.68
CA LEU A 64 0.38 9.22 3.34
C LEU A 64 0.68 7.74 3.10
N LYS A 65 0.16 7.20 1.99
CA LYS A 65 0.47 5.85 1.55
C LYS A 65 1.20 5.89 0.21
N THR A 66 2.41 5.34 0.19
CA THR A 66 3.24 5.32 -1.01
C THR A 66 3.12 4.00 -1.75
N ILE A 67 2.59 4.06 -2.97
CA ILE A 67 2.48 2.91 -3.89
C ILE A 67 3.83 2.70 -4.56
N LEU A 68 4.41 1.52 -4.34
CA LEU A 68 5.71 1.14 -4.88
C LEU A 68 5.61 0.65 -6.33
N GLU A 69 4.45 0.10 -6.73
CA GLU A 69 4.19 -0.58 -8.00
C GLU A 69 5.14 -1.75 -8.23
N ILE A 70 5.08 -2.70 -7.32
CA ILE A 70 6.01 -3.85 -7.23
C ILE A 70 6.15 -4.66 -8.53
N GLY A 71 5.09 -4.73 -9.33
CA GLY A 71 5.12 -5.43 -10.61
C GLY A 71 6.08 -4.80 -11.63
N GLU A 72 6.36 -3.50 -11.50
CA GLU A 72 7.35 -2.81 -12.33
C GLU A 72 8.75 -2.82 -11.70
N LEU A 73 8.86 -2.86 -10.37
CA LEU A 73 10.15 -2.94 -9.67
C LEU A 73 10.89 -4.27 -9.92
N LYS A 74 10.18 -5.34 -10.22
CA LYS A 74 10.64 -6.67 -10.70
C LYS A 74 11.49 -7.46 -9.71
N THR A 75 12.38 -6.84 -8.94
CA THR A 75 13.30 -7.54 -8.03
C THR A 75 12.99 -7.23 -6.57
N TYR A 76 13.26 -8.19 -5.68
CA TYR A 76 13.08 -7.99 -4.24
C TYR A 76 14.00 -6.91 -3.68
N GLU A 77 15.18 -6.74 -4.27
CA GLU A 77 16.11 -5.67 -3.91
C GLU A 77 15.51 -4.29 -4.21
N ASN A 78 14.92 -4.11 -5.40
CA ASN A 78 14.26 -2.86 -5.76
C ASN A 78 13.04 -2.60 -4.86
N ILE A 79 12.26 -3.64 -4.53
CA ILE A 79 11.12 -3.52 -3.61
C ILE A 79 11.61 -3.08 -2.22
N LYS A 80 12.66 -3.72 -1.68
CA LYS A 80 13.25 -3.31 -0.40
C LYS A 80 13.75 -1.86 -0.47
N LYS A 81 14.50 -1.51 -1.49
CA LYS A 81 15.06 -0.16 -1.67
C LYS A 81 13.96 0.91 -1.75
N ALA A 82 12.94 0.70 -2.58
CA ALA A 82 11.81 1.62 -2.68
C ALA A 82 11.02 1.74 -1.36
N SER A 83 10.86 0.62 -0.63
CA SER A 83 10.24 0.60 0.69
C SER A 83 11.01 1.46 1.70
N VAL A 84 12.34 1.28 1.76
CA VAL A 84 13.21 2.07 2.64
C VAL A 84 13.11 3.56 2.32
N ILE A 85 13.20 3.93 1.04
CA ILE A 85 13.10 5.33 0.60
C ILE A 85 11.76 5.93 1.04
N ALA A 86 10.65 5.22 0.81
CA ALA A 86 9.33 5.70 1.17
C ALA A 86 9.16 5.88 2.68
N LEU A 87 9.61 4.91 3.47
CA LEU A 87 9.52 4.96 4.93
C LEU A 87 10.39 6.08 5.51
N CYS A 88 11.64 6.23 5.02
CA CYS A 88 12.54 7.31 5.44
C CYS A 88 12.01 8.70 5.05
N ALA A 89 11.27 8.82 3.93
CA ALA A 89 10.63 10.05 3.52
C ALA A 89 9.35 10.39 4.33
N GLY A 90 8.95 9.53 5.28
CA GLY A 90 7.85 9.79 6.20
C GLY A 90 6.52 9.14 5.82
N SER A 91 6.47 8.25 4.83
CA SER A 91 5.25 7.52 4.50
C SER A 91 4.72 6.74 5.70
N ASP A 92 3.44 6.89 6.00
CA ASP A 92 2.77 6.14 7.08
C ASP A 92 2.48 4.69 6.65
N PHE A 93 2.25 4.49 5.34
CA PHE A 93 2.07 3.17 4.74
C PHE A 93 2.91 3.03 3.48
N ILE A 94 3.41 1.82 3.25
CA ILE A 94 3.86 1.38 1.93
C ILE A 94 2.80 0.46 1.31
N LYS A 95 2.55 0.63 0.00
CA LYS A 95 1.50 -0.09 -0.72
C LYS A 95 2.10 -0.83 -1.91
N THR A 96 1.64 -2.07 -2.14
CA THR A 96 2.20 -2.92 -3.20
C THR A 96 2.00 -2.35 -4.60
N SER A 97 0.76 -2.03 -4.99
CA SER A 97 0.46 -1.66 -6.37
C SER A 97 -0.77 -0.76 -6.51
N THR A 98 -0.92 -0.20 -7.70
CA THR A 98 -2.11 0.56 -8.11
C THR A 98 -3.33 -0.35 -8.34
N GLY A 99 -3.11 -1.63 -8.65
CA GLY A 99 -4.14 -2.55 -9.11
C GLY A 99 -4.54 -2.36 -10.58
N LYS A 100 -3.80 -1.52 -11.33
CA LYS A 100 -4.03 -1.25 -12.75
C LYS A 100 -3.12 -2.03 -13.70
N ILE A 101 -2.09 -2.67 -13.16
CA ILE A 101 -1.21 -3.57 -13.91
C ILE A 101 -1.49 -5.03 -13.56
N SER A 102 -1.14 -5.95 -14.46
CA SER A 102 -1.42 -7.39 -14.33
C SER A 102 -0.74 -8.03 -13.12
N ASN A 103 0.47 -7.61 -12.80
CA ASN A 103 1.26 -8.10 -11.66
C ASN A 103 1.05 -7.19 -10.44
N GLY A 104 -0.09 -7.35 -9.77
CA GLY A 104 -0.46 -6.53 -8.62
C GLY A 104 0.30 -6.88 -7.35
N SER A 105 -0.31 -7.62 -6.43
CA SER A 105 0.35 -8.09 -5.21
C SER A 105 0.96 -9.47 -5.38
N SER A 106 2.11 -9.70 -4.73
CA SER A 106 2.64 -11.04 -4.50
C SER A 106 2.95 -11.24 -3.02
N ARG A 107 2.90 -12.49 -2.57
CA ARG A 107 3.19 -12.84 -1.16
C ARG A 107 4.65 -12.59 -0.81
N GLU A 108 5.53 -12.88 -1.75
CA GLU A 108 6.98 -12.67 -1.64
C GLU A 108 7.29 -11.17 -1.51
N ALA A 109 6.66 -10.32 -2.31
CA ALA A 109 6.82 -8.88 -2.19
C ALA A 109 6.27 -8.36 -0.85
N CYS A 110 5.11 -8.86 -0.41
CA CYS A 110 4.56 -8.53 0.91
C CYS A 110 5.52 -8.93 2.04
N LEU A 111 6.16 -10.09 1.94
CA LEU A 111 7.16 -10.54 2.90
C LEU A 111 8.38 -9.59 2.94
N VAL A 112 8.89 -9.17 1.78
CA VAL A 112 9.99 -8.20 1.70
C VAL A 112 9.61 -6.87 2.35
N MET A 113 8.40 -6.38 2.06
CA MET A 113 7.87 -5.15 2.64
C MET A 113 7.70 -5.27 4.17
N ALA A 114 7.15 -6.39 4.66
CA ALA A 114 6.97 -6.64 6.09
C ALA A 114 8.31 -6.66 6.83
N ARG A 115 9.32 -7.34 6.29
CA ARG A 115 10.67 -7.35 6.84
C ARG A 115 11.29 -5.97 6.86
N THR A 116 11.07 -5.18 5.82
CA THR A 116 11.57 -3.79 5.77
C THR A 116 10.90 -2.92 6.85
N VAL A 117 9.60 -3.05 7.06
CA VAL A 117 8.87 -2.37 8.13
C VAL A 117 9.39 -2.79 9.51
N ARG A 118 9.65 -4.10 9.72
CA ARG A 118 10.24 -4.61 10.95
C ARG A 118 11.62 -4.03 11.22
N GLU A 119 12.50 -4.01 10.20
CA GLU A 119 13.80 -3.37 10.30
C GLU A 119 13.67 -1.89 10.68
N PHE A 120 12.79 -1.17 9.99
CA PHE A 120 12.54 0.26 10.24
C PHE A 120 12.11 0.52 11.69
N GLN A 121 11.18 -0.30 12.21
CA GLN A 121 10.75 -0.23 13.61
C GLN A 121 11.91 -0.53 14.58
N SER A 122 12.75 -1.52 14.27
CA SER A 122 13.88 -1.91 15.14
C SER A 122 14.91 -0.80 15.30
N TYR A 123 14.99 0.14 14.34
CA TYR A 123 15.80 1.35 14.45
C TYR A 123 15.13 2.50 15.22
N GLY A 124 13.95 2.27 15.79
CA GLY A 124 13.25 3.27 16.62
C GLY A 124 12.37 4.26 15.85
N TYR A 125 12.13 4.06 14.55
CA TYR A 125 11.33 4.98 13.74
C TYR A 125 9.80 4.79 13.90
N GLY A 126 9.37 3.94 14.83
CA GLY A 126 7.95 3.68 15.10
C GLY A 126 7.29 2.72 14.12
N MET A 127 6.01 2.45 14.38
CA MET A 127 5.21 1.53 13.57
C MET A 127 4.81 2.18 12.24
N ARG A 128 4.87 1.41 11.17
CA ARG A 128 4.41 1.81 9.82
C ARG A 128 3.50 0.76 9.24
N GLY A 129 2.55 1.19 8.41
CA GLY A 129 1.54 0.31 7.85
C GLY A 129 1.93 -0.30 6.50
N ILE A 130 1.24 -1.39 6.15
CA ILE A 130 1.32 -2.03 4.84
C ILE A 130 -0.08 -2.12 4.25
N LYS A 131 -0.22 -1.72 2.97
CA LYS A 131 -1.44 -1.93 2.19
C LYS A 131 -1.14 -2.86 1.02
N VAL A 132 -1.79 -4.02 1.01
CA VAL A 132 -1.67 -4.98 -0.08
C VAL A 132 -2.80 -4.76 -1.06
N ALA A 133 -2.49 -4.50 -2.34
CA ALA A 133 -3.47 -4.19 -3.37
C ALA A 133 -3.10 -4.83 -4.71
N GLY A 134 -4.15 -5.21 -5.48
CA GLY A 134 -4.02 -5.83 -6.79
C GLY A 134 -4.13 -7.35 -6.76
N GLY A 135 -5.20 -7.89 -7.34
CA GLY A 135 -5.39 -9.32 -7.54
C GLY A 135 -5.92 -10.12 -6.35
N ILE A 136 -6.23 -9.49 -5.21
CA ILE A 136 -6.78 -10.18 -4.04
C ILE A 136 -8.29 -10.27 -4.21
N ARG A 137 -8.82 -11.49 -4.42
CA ARG A 137 -10.22 -11.71 -4.75
C ARG A 137 -10.96 -12.61 -3.78
N SER A 138 -10.24 -13.41 -2.99
CA SER A 138 -10.83 -14.38 -2.09
C SER A 138 -10.34 -14.20 -0.65
N SER A 139 -11.19 -14.59 0.30
CA SER A 139 -10.85 -14.68 1.72
C SER A 139 -9.62 -15.56 1.96
N LYS A 140 -9.48 -16.64 1.18
CA LYS A 140 -8.32 -17.53 1.24
C LYS A 140 -7.01 -16.81 0.88
N ASP A 141 -7.04 -15.93 -0.13
CA ASP A 141 -5.87 -15.13 -0.49
C ASP A 141 -5.57 -14.09 0.57
N ALA A 142 -6.60 -13.42 1.10
CA ALA A 142 -6.45 -12.45 2.17
C ALA A 142 -5.81 -13.07 3.43
N ILE A 143 -6.27 -14.25 3.85
CA ILE A 143 -5.71 -14.97 5.01
C ILE A 143 -4.20 -15.24 4.83
N ARG A 144 -3.74 -15.58 3.63
CA ARG A 144 -2.31 -15.82 3.36
C ARG A 144 -1.46 -14.57 3.62
N TYR A 145 -1.96 -13.38 3.30
CA TYR A 145 -1.29 -12.12 3.62
C TYR A 145 -1.35 -11.82 5.12
N LEU A 146 -2.49 -12.07 5.78
CA LEU A 146 -2.61 -11.90 7.22
C LEU A 146 -1.63 -12.79 7.99
N VAL A 147 -1.41 -14.03 7.53
CA VAL A 147 -0.39 -14.92 8.11
C VAL A 147 1.00 -14.31 7.98
N ILE A 148 1.39 -13.82 6.80
CA ILE A 148 2.71 -13.17 6.60
C ILE A 148 2.87 -11.99 7.57
N ILE A 149 1.86 -11.14 7.68
CA ILE A 149 1.90 -9.98 8.56
C ILE A 149 2.01 -10.40 10.02
N ASN A 150 1.24 -11.38 10.45
CA ASN A 150 1.29 -11.87 11.82
C ASN A 150 2.66 -12.48 12.17
N GLU A 151 3.22 -13.30 11.29
CA GLU A 151 4.51 -13.97 11.52
C GLU A 151 5.69 -12.99 11.51
N GLU A 152 5.67 -11.99 10.65
CA GLU A 152 6.79 -11.06 10.51
C GLU A 152 6.69 -9.83 11.42
N LEU A 153 5.48 -9.35 11.73
CA LEU A 153 5.26 -8.10 12.46
C LEU A 153 4.50 -8.26 13.77
N GLY A 154 3.80 -9.39 13.94
CA GLY A 154 3.00 -9.69 15.11
C GLY A 154 1.55 -9.21 15.02
N GLY A 155 0.74 -9.68 15.99
CA GLY A 155 -0.72 -9.48 16.00
C GLY A 155 -1.17 -8.01 16.07
N SER A 156 -0.35 -7.11 16.60
CA SER A 156 -0.63 -5.67 16.67
C SER A 156 -0.77 -5.01 15.29
N TRP A 157 -0.15 -5.60 14.25
CA TRP A 157 -0.33 -5.15 12.87
C TRP A 157 -1.64 -5.62 12.22
N LEU A 158 -2.33 -6.61 12.80
CA LEU A 158 -3.62 -7.10 12.30
C LEU A 158 -4.78 -6.15 12.68
N SER A 159 -4.59 -4.87 12.42
CA SER A 159 -5.56 -3.82 12.66
C SER A 159 -5.64 -2.86 11.48
N PRO A 160 -6.77 -2.14 11.28
CA PRO A 160 -6.88 -1.15 10.22
C PRO A 160 -5.85 -0.01 10.30
N ASN A 161 -5.25 0.20 11.47
CA ASN A 161 -4.23 1.24 11.65
C ASN A 161 -2.90 0.90 10.98
N TYR A 162 -2.61 -0.40 10.74
CA TYR A 162 -1.31 -0.83 10.24
C TYR A 162 -1.39 -1.80 9.07
N PHE A 163 -2.56 -2.41 8.82
CA PHE A 163 -2.71 -3.30 7.68
C PHE A 163 -4.03 -3.07 6.93
N ARG A 164 -3.95 -2.96 5.61
CA ARG A 164 -5.10 -2.76 4.72
C ARG A 164 -5.05 -3.64 3.50
N PHE A 165 -6.21 -4.02 3.01
CA PHE A 165 -6.39 -4.55 1.67
C PHE A 165 -6.95 -3.48 0.73
N GLY A 166 -6.41 -3.42 -0.50
CA GLY A 166 -6.99 -2.69 -1.61
C GLY A 166 -7.55 -3.69 -2.62
N ALA A 167 -8.85 -3.95 -2.56
CA ALA A 167 -9.51 -4.95 -3.38
C ALA A 167 -10.92 -4.50 -3.77
N SER A 168 -11.40 -4.91 -4.94
CA SER A 168 -12.75 -4.61 -5.43
C SER A 168 -13.77 -5.69 -5.07
N SER A 169 -13.40 -6.97 -5.15
CA SER A 169 -14.33 -8.11 -5.01
C SER A 169 -14.13 -8.93 -3.74
N LEU A 170 -13.10 -8.63 -2.93
CA LEU A 170 -12.81 -9.37 -1.71
C LEU A 170 -13.96 -9.30 -0.70
N LEU A 171 -14.62 -8.14 -0.59
CA LEU A 171 -15.72 -7.96 0.36
C LEU A 171 -16.87 -8.93 0.07
N ASP A 172 -17.24 -9.12 -1.19
CA ASP A 172 -18.30 -10.04 -1.59
C ASP A 172 -17.97 -11.47 -1.21
N ASP A 173 -16.71 -11.90 -1.39
CA ASP A 173 -16.27 -13.22 -0.97
C ASP A 173 -16.32 -13.38 0.54
N VAL A 174 -15.85 -12.38 1.30
CA VAL A 174 -15.91 -12.40 2.77
C VAL A 174 -17.35 -12.51 3.26
N LEU A 175 -18.27 -11.72 2.70
CA LEU A 175 -19.69 -11.77 3.07
C LEU A 175 -20.31 -13.14 2.76
N ARG A 176 -19.98 -13.75 1.63
CA ARG A 176 -20.40 -15.12 1.29
C ARG A 176 -19.85 -16.16 2.26
N GLN A 177 -18.59 -16.06 2.68
CA GLN A 177 -18.01 -16.96 3.68
C GLN A 177 -18.72 -16.82 5.04
N ILE A 178 -18.99 -15.59 5.48
CA ILE A 178 -19.74 -15.35 6.73
C ILE A 178 -21.15 -15.96 6.64
N LYS A 179 -21.84 -15.76 5.51
CA LYS A 179 -23.18 -16.31 5.30
C LYS A 179 -23.18 -17.84 5.26
N LYS A 180 -22.17 -18.44 4.60
CA LYS A 180 -21.95 -19.89 4.62
C LYS A 180 -21.81 -20.43 6.05
N LEU A 181 -21.02 -19.76 6.89
CA LEU A 181 -20.84 -20.16 8.29
C LEU A 181 -22.16 -20.14 9.08
N LYS A 182 -23.09 -19.23 8.75
CA LYS A 182 -24.39 -19.10 9.40
C LYS A 182 -25.44 -20.07 8.87
N THR A 183 -25.43 -20.36 7.55
CA THR A 183 -26.50 -21.11 6.87
C THR A 183 -26.08 -22.50 6.42
N ASN A 184 -24.80 -22.85 6.56
CA ASN A 184 -24.16 -24.07 6.08
C ASN A 184 -24.29 -24.30 4.54
N ALA A 185 -24.65 -23.26 3.78
CA ALA A 185 -24.85 -23.30 2.33
C ALA A 185 -24.08 -22.19 1.61
N TYR A 186 -23.42 -22.55 0.48
CA TYR A 186 -22.85 -21.57 -0.42
C TYR A 186 -23.93 -20.85 -1.20
N GLN A 187 -23.84 -19.53 -1.30
CA GLN A 187 -24.72 -18.75 -2.17
C GLN A 187 -24.02 -18.43 -3.47
N SER A 188 -24.80 -18.43 -4.57
CA SER A 188 -24.32 -18.05 -5.88
C SER A 188 -23.92 -16.56 -5.92
N SER A 189 -23.06 -16.20 -6.88
CA SER A 189 -22.58 -14.83 -7.07
C SER A 189 -23.63 -13.78 -7.47
N TYR A 190 -24.88 -14.20 -7.67
CA TYR A 190 -26.00 -13.35 -8.12
C TYR A 190 -26.79 -12.66 -7.01
N TYR A 191 -26.37 -12.77 -5.74
CA TYR A 191 -27.12 -12.25 -4.59
C TYR A 191 -26.46 -11.06 -3.88
N PHE A 192 -25.44 -10.44 -4.52
CA PHE A 192 -24.80 -9.22 -4.00
C PHE A 192 -24.49 -8.25 -5.14
#